data_d30e14f44ff354884e180fd61fb9b502
#
_entry.id   d30e14f44ff354884e180fd61fb9b502
#
_cell.length_a   1.000
_cell.length_b   1.000
_cell.length_c   1.000
_cell.angle_alpha   90.00
_cell.angle_beta   90.00
_cell.angle_gamma   90.00
#
_symmetry.space_group_name_H-M   'P 1'
#
loop_
_entity.id
_entity.type
_entity.pdbx_description
1 polymer ?
#
loop_
_entity_poly.entity_id
_entity_poly.type
_entity_poly.pdbx_seq_one_letter_code
_entity_poly.pdbx_strand_id
1 'polypeptide(L)'
;MSTQASPTPTPTAPGGLPLIGHAHHLARTPLPFMTSLREHGSVVRINIGPTPAYVVTDPALTRRVLVTDAAHYTKGGKIIDALRVFFGDGLATVADGDTHLRNRRLMQPMFNKAHIATRGEAMAAQVREMVAAWPAGRPRDVYADMNDITLAAFLVALFGTDLPPHLRTEFTALMPAIMKGTIRQTVLPSWITRLPLPANRAHARRVARLRALIDQAIDHRSAPHPGVAAEAAAAGCPHAAAARAADEADGLFSTLLNAEDPLTRQQLQDEAITLLTGAIETTGTTLAWTLYEITRNPEVERRLRAELDAVCRDRPLRYDDLEQLTYARRVLQEAIRKYGPAWMVTRTATQDMVLGGHRIPAGADVVWSPYLHQHDPAHFPDADAFDPDRWTPQRAPATRGSFLAFGDGRRKCIGENFAWAELQIILATVLRTWPRFTLASRPPRPQAVVTVKPDNLTLTFHARSEAARPGGERQAAAG
;
A
#
# COMPACT_ATOMS: atom_id res chain seq x y z
N MET A 1 -9.34 -11.05 45.68
CA MET A 1 -10.30 -11.62 44.68
C MET A 1 -11.00 -10.41 44.07
N SER A 2 -10.53 -9.95 42.89
CA SER A 2 -11.20 -8.85 42.17
C SER A 2 -12.49 -9.41 41.57
N THR A 3 -13.63 -8.91 42.02
CA THR A 3 -14.94 -9.15 41.40
C THR A 3 -14.89 -8.67 39.94
N GLN A 4 -14.68 -9.60 39.00
CA GLN A 4 -14.87 -9.28 37.58
C GLN A 4 -16.36 -8.94 37.39
N ALA A 5 -16.64 -7.67 37.10
CA ALA A 5 -17.98 -7.24 36.71
C ALA A 5 -18.44 -8.09 35.51
N SER A 6 -19.70 -8.51 35.54
CA SER A 6 -20.30 -9.27 34.42
C SER A 6 -20.17 -8.47 33.12
N PRO A 7 -19.80 -9.10 32.00
CA PRO A 7 -19.64 -8.40 30.73
C PRO A 7 -20.91 -7.66 30.32
N THR A 8 -20.78 -6.39 29.96
CA THR A 8 -21.89 -5.60 29.44
C THR A 8 -22.31 -6.10 28.05
N PRO A 9 -23.62 -6.14 27.72
CA PRO A 9 -24.06 -6.44 26.37
C PRO A 9 -23.41 -5.49 25.36
N THR A 10 -22.88 -6.06 24.27
CA THR A 10 -22.27 -5.26 23.21
C THR A 10 -23.35 -4.52 22.41
N PRO A 11 -23.30 -3.18 22.29
CA PRO A 11 -24.28 -2.43 21.53
C PRO A 11 -24.23 -2.88 20.05
N THR A 12 -25.41 -3.00 19.44
CA THR A 12 -25.53 -3.34 18.02
C THR A 12 -25.77 -2.06 17.23
N ALA A 13 -25.04 -1.90 16.12
CA ALA A 13 -25.24 -0.77 15.22
C ALA A 13 -26.68 -0.70 14.71
N PRO A 14 -27.25 0.50 14.54
CA PRO A 14 -28.58 0.66 13.95
C PRO A 14 -28.59 0.33 12.45
N GLY A 15 -29.79 0.15 11.88
CA GLY A 15 -29.99 0.01 10.43
C GLY A 15 -29.68 -1.37 9.87
N GLY A 16 -29.52 -2.39 10.71
CA GLY A 16 -29.38 -3.77 10.23
C GLY A 16 -30.68 -4.30 9.61
N LEU A 17 -30.61 -4.85 8.39
CA LEU A 17 -31.76 -5.45 7.70
C LEU A 17 -31.85 -6.96 7.97
N PRO A 18 -33.04 -7.58 7.94
CA PRO A 18 -33.20 -9.03 8.02
C PRO A 18 -32.33 -9.73 6.96
N LEU A 19 -31.74 -10.88 7.31
CA LEU A 19 -30.89 -11.75 6.49
C LEU A 19 -29.54 -11.14 6.05
N ILE A 20 -29.48 -9.88 5.65
CA ILE A 20 -28.25 -9.27 5.15
C ILE A 20 -27.51 -8.42 6.20
N GLY A 21 -28.14 -8.14 7.35
CA GLY A 21 -27.56 -7.33 8.40
C GLY A 21 -27.15 -5.93 7.89
N HIS A 22 -25.92 -5.53 8.18
CA HIS A 22 -25.34 -4.23 7.78
C HIS A 22 -24.54 -4.30 6.47
N ALA A 23 -24.57 -5.43 5.73
CA ALA A 23 -23.83 -5.58 4.49
C ALA A 23 -24.20 -4.53 3.42
N HIS A 24 -25.45 -4.03 3.42
CA HIS A 24 -25.87 -2.97 2.51
C HIS A 24 -25.19 -1.62 2.81
N HIS A 25 -24.92 -1.29 4.07
CA HIS A 25 -24.14 -0.11 4.45
C HIS A 25 -22.68 -0.25 4.01
N LEU A 26 -22.07 -1.41 4.24
CA LEU A 26 -20.71 -1.70 3.79
C LEU A 26 -20.57 -1.68 2.26
N ALA A 27 -21.65 -1.97 1.52
CA ALA A 27 -21.64 -1.92 0.06
C ALA A 27 -21.88 -0.51 -0.52
N ARG A 28 -22.71 0.34 0.12
CA ARG A 28 -23.15 1.63 -0.42
C ARG A 28 -22.46 2.84 0.19
N THR A 29 -22.25 2.81 1.50
CA THR A 29 -21.72 3.93 2.30
C THR A 29 -20.69 3.46 3.34
N PRO A 30 -19.64 2.69 2.93
CA PRO A 30 -18.76 2.03 3.88
C PRO A 30 -18.06 3.00 4.85
N LEU A 31 -17.49 4.08 4.34
CA LEU A 31 -16.72 5.02 5.16
C LEU A 31 -17.61 5.81 6.16
N PRO A 32 -18.72 6.44 5.73
CA PRO A 32 -19.65 7.07 6.67
C PRO A 32 -20.22 6.08 7.70
N PHE A 33 -20.55 4.86 7.30
CA PHE A 33 -21.04 3.85 8.22
C PHE A 33 -19.96 3.47 9.26
N MET A 34 -18.73 3.24 8.84
CA MET A 34 -17.64 2.91 9.79
C MET A 34 -17.40 4.04 10.78
N THR A 35 -17.37 5.30 10.32
CA THR A 35 -17.12 6.44 11.22
C THR A 35 -18.28 6.71 12.18
N SER A 36 -19.53 6.43 11.82
CA SER A 36 -20.67 6.59 12.73
C SER A 36 -20.68 5.60 13.89
N LEU A 37 -19.98 4.46 13.76
CA LEU A 37 -19.98 3.42 14.80
C LEU A 37 -19.41 3.90 16.14
N ARG A 38 -18.51 4.88 16.16
CA ARG A 38 -17.96 5.45 17.40
C ARG A 38 -19.01 6.08 18.32
N GLU A 39 -20.14 6.55 17.77
CA GLU A 39 -21.24 7.13 18.53
C GLU A 39 -21.98 6.09 19.37
N HIS A 40 -21.77 4.80 19.06
CA HIS A 40 -22.49 3.70 19.70
C HIS A 40 -21.68 2.95 20.75
N GLY A 41 -20.40 3.27 20.94
CA GLY A 41 -19.55 2.66 21.98
C GLY A 41 -18.14 2.33 21.50
N SER A 42 -17.30 1.88 22.42
CA SER A 42 -15.90 1.51 22.15
C SER A 42 -15.74 0.16 21.44
N VAL A 43 -16.75 -0.69 21.52
CA VAL A 43 -16.91 -1.94 20.76
C VAL A 43 -18.36 -2.03 20.30
N VAL A 44 -18.59 -2.15 19.01
CA VAL A 44 -19.93 -2.14 18.41
C VAL A 44 -20.12 -3.40 17.57
N ARG A 45 -21.22 -4.11 17.79
CA ARG A 45 -21.58 -5.27 16.98
C ARG A 45 -22.24 -4.83 15.68
N ILE A 46 -21.76 -5.39 14.58
CA ILE A 46 -22.44 -5.37 13.28
C ILE A 46 -22.72 -6.79 12.83
N ASN A 47 -23.67 -6.96 11.92
CA ASN A 47 -23.95 -8.26 11.31
C ASN A 47 -23.64 -8.18 9.80
N ILE A 48 -22.81 -9.09 9.29
CA ILE A 48 -22.53 -9.25 7.86
C ILE A 48 -23.23 -10.53 7.40
N GLY A 49 -24.45 -10.37 6.86
CA GLY A 49 -25.38 -11.47 6.76
C GLY A 49 -25.75 -12.00 8.15
N PRO A 50 -25.76 -13.30 8.38
CA PRO A 50 -26.03 -13.90 9.70
C PRO A 50 -24.85 -13.86 10.66
N THR A 51 -23.65 -13.43 10.21
CA THR A 51 -22.42 -13.48 11.00
C THR A 51 -22.20 -12.19 11.77
N PRO A 52 -22.09 -12.23 13.11
CA PRO A 52 -21.72 -11.08 13.90
C PRO A 52 -20.23 -10.77 13.73
N ALA A 53 -19.90 -9.47 13.69
CA ALA A 53 -18.55 -8.96 13.78
C ALA A 53 -18.52 -7.82 14.80
N TYR A 54 -17.40 -7.66 15.50
CA TYR A 54 -17.24 -6.70 16.59
C TYR A 54 -16.25 -5.61 16.13
N VAL A 55 -16.78 -4.42 15.88
CA VAL A 55 -15.97 -3.27 15.44
C VAL A 55 -15.42 -2.54 16.64
N VAL A 56 -14.11 -2.44 16.73
CA VAL A 56 -13.40 -1.71 17.78
C VAL A 56 -13.20 -0.26 17.33
N THR A 57 -13.83 0.66 18.00
CA THR A 57 -13.82 2.09 17.69
C THR A 57 -12.83 2.88 18.54
N ASP A 58 -12.39 2.31 19.66
CA ASP A 58 -11.44 2.90 20.58
C ASP A 58 -9.99 2.54 20.22
N PRO A 59 -9.07 3.51 20.05
CA PRO A 59 -7.67 3.25 19.67
C PRO A 59 -6.90 2.43 20.71
N ALA A 60 -7.18 2.59 22.02
CA ALA A 60 -6.48 1.83 23.04
C ALA A 60 -6.91 0.36 23.03
N LEU A 61 -8.20 0.09 22.81
CA LEU A 61 -8.70 -1.27 22.63
C LEU A 61 -8.19 -1.90 21.33
N THR A 62 -8.10 -1.10 20.25
CA THR A 62 -7.49 -1.58 19.00
C THR A 62 -6.02 -1.97 19.22
N ARG A 63 -5.27 -1.18 19.99
CA ARG A 63 -3.89 -1.53 20.36
C ARG A 63 -3.84 -2.80 21.21
N ARG A 64 -4.80 -3.03 22.11
CA ARG A 64 -4.89 -4.31 22.82
C ARG A 64 -5.02 -5.49 21.85
N VAL A 65 -5.94 -5.42 20.90
CA VAL A 65 -6.12 -6.47 19.88
C VAL A 65 -4.85 -6.73 19.06
N LEU A 66 -4.12 -5.67 18.72
CA LEU A 66 -2.97 -5.78 17.81
C LEU A 66 -1.65 -6.10 18.52
N VAL A 67 -1.50 -5.71 19.79
CA VAL A 67 -0.22 -5.75 20.50
C VAL A 67 -0.34 -6.53 21.81
N THR A 68 -1.09 -6.01 22.80
CA THR A 68 -1.07 -6.52 24.16
C THR A 68 -1.70 -7.91 24.27
N ASP A 69 -2.87 -8.08 23.67
CA ASP A 69 -3.65 -9.31 23.71
C ASP A 69 -3.53 -10.11 22.39
N ALA A 70 -2.55 -9.76 21.55
CA ALA A 70 -2.39 -10.31 20.20
C ALA A 70 -2.27 -11.84 20.15
N ALA A 71 -1.87 -12.50 21.25
CA ALA A 71 -1.81 -13.97 21.35
C ALA A 71 -3.20 -14.61 21.29
N HIS A 72 -4.27 -13.86 21.64
CA HIS A 72 -5.64 -14.33 21.65
C HIS A 72 -6.40 -14.04 20.35
N TYR A 73 -5.69 -13.59 19.34
CA TYR A 73 -6.24 -13.29 18.02
C TYR A 73 -5.38 -13.90 16.92
N THR A 74 -6.04 -14.31 15.84
CA THR A 74 -5.36 -14.80 14.64
C THR A 74 -5.84 -14.07 13.40
N LYS A 75 -5.06 -14.14 12.33
CA LYS A 75 -5.48 -13.71 10.99
C LYS A 75 -6.48 -14.75 10.45
N GLY A 76 -7.70 -14.34 10.25
CA GLY A 76 -8.78 -15.24 9.85
C GLY A 76 -10.09 -14.49 9.61
N GLY A 77 -11.19 -15.27 9.56
CA GLY A 77 -12.52 -14.77 9.29
C GLY A 77 -12.87 -14.74 7.81
N LYS A 78 -14.15 -14.52 7.52
CA LYS A 78 -14.71 -14.66 6.16
C LYS A 78 -13.99 -13.82 5.10
N ILE A 79 -13.56 -12.62 5.47
CA ILE A 79 -12.85 -11.72 4.53
C ILE A 79 -11.48 -12.29 4.19
N ILE A 80 -10.73 -12.74 5.19
CA ILE A 80 -9.41 -13.33 4.97
C ILE A 80 -9.52 -14.64 4.22
N ASP A 81 -10.51 -15.48 4.51
CA ASP A 81 -10.73 -16.75 3.79
C ASP A 81 -11.06 -16.50 2.30
N ALA A 82 -11.83 -15.45 2.00
CA ALA A 82 -12.10 -15.06 0.62
C ALA A 82 -10.84 -14.54 -0.09
N LEU A 83 -10.00 -13.76 0.60
CA LEU A 83 -8.73 -13.28 0.08
C LEU A 83 -7.71 -14.41 -0.13
N ARG A 84 -7.70 -15.43 0.74
CA ARG A 84 -6.81 -16.59 0.63
C ARG A 84 -6.99 -17.35 -0.68
N VAL A 85 -8.18 -17.34 -1.28
CA VAL A 85 -8.41 -17.94 -2.61
C VAL A 85 -7.48 -17.36 -3.68
N PHE A 86 -7.14 -16.07 -3.56
CA PHE A 86 -6.23 -15.38 -4.48
C PHE A 86 -4.78 -15.38 -3.97
N PHE A 87 -4.58 -14.96 -2.71
CA PHE A 87 -3.25 -14.78 -2.14
C PHE A 87 -2.56 -16.09 -1.73
N GLY A 88 -3.31 -17.20 -1.64
CA GLY A 88 -2.81 -18.41 -1.01
C GLY A 88 -2.54 -18.18 0.49
N ASP A 89 -1.51 -18.84 1.01
CA ASP A 89 -1.02 -18.72 2.38
C ASP A 89 0.21 -17.80 2.49
N GLY A 90 0.20 -16.71 1.73
CA GLY A 90 1.22 -15.66 1.86
C GLY A 90 1.06 -14.85 3.16
N LEU A 91 2.06 -14.02 3.46
CA LEU A 91 2.21 -13.29 4.73
C LEU A 91 0.96 -12.47 5.13
N ALA A 92 0.18 -11.99 4.15
CA ALA A 92 -1.03 -11.21 4.43
C ALA A 92 -2.23 -12.04 4.90
N THR A 93 -2.30 -13.33 4.54
CA THR A 93 -3.47 -14.19 4.72
C THR A 93 -3.22 -15.40 5.61
N VAL A 94 -1.97 -15.88 5.70
CA VAL A 94 -1.62 -17.02 6.56
C VAL A 94 -2.00 -16.75 8.01
N ALA A 95 -2.54 -17.78 8.70
CA ALA A 95 -2.87 -17.68 10.11
C ALA A 95 -1.63 -17.36 10.97
N ASP A 96 -1.85 -16.85 12.17
CA ASP A 96 -0.76 -16.64 13.13
C ASP A 96 -0.21 -17.99 13.61
N GLY A 97 1.12 -18.06 13.76
CA GLY A 97 1.84 -19.26 14.13
C GLY A 97 3.23 -19.31 13.51
N ASP A 98 3.85 -20.49 13.54
CA ASP A 98 5.22 -20.70 13.13
C ASP A 98 5.46 -20.37 11.65
N THR A 99 4.53 -20.73 10.77
CA THR A 99 4.61 -20.43 9.34
C THR A 99 4.70 -18.92 9.10
N HIS A 100 3.82 -18.11 9.74
CA HIS A 100 3.88 -16.66 9.61
C HIS A 100 5.20 -16.11 10.14
N LEU A 101 5.64 -16.55 11.32
CA LEU A 101 6.87 -16.07 11.94
C LEU A 101 8.10 -16.42 11.10
N ARG A 102 8.17 -17.64 10.57
CA ARG A 102 9.22 -18.10 9.67
C ARG A 102 9.25 -17.24 8.40
N ASN A 103 8.17 -17.17 7.66
CA ASN A 103 8.10 -16.41 6.41
C ASN A 103 8.45 -14.93 6.64
N ARG A 104 7.93 -14.34 7.73
CA ARG A 104 8.27 -12.97 8.08
C ARG A 104 9.76 -12.79 8.37
N ARG A 105 10.40 -13.69 9.13
CA ARG A 105 11.83 -13.61 9.44
C ARG A 105 12.69 -13.71 8.18
N LEU A 106 12.31 -14.57 7.25
CA LEU A 106 13.02 -14.74 5.97
C LEU A 106 12.95 -13.47 5.10
N MET A 107 11.79 -12.80 5.09
CA MET A 107 11.58 -11.61 4.23
C MET A 107 11.99 -10.29 4.89
N GLN A 108 11.97 -10.20 6.23
CA GLN A 108 12.20 -8.94 6.95
C GLN A 108 13.52 -8.21 6.58
N PRO A 109 14.65 -8.90 6.36
CA PRO A 109 15.92 -8.24 6.00
C PRO A 109 15.81 -7.39 4.73
N MET A 110 15.01 -7.80 3.76
CA MET A 110 14.85 -7.12 2.48
C MET A 110 14.05 -5.80 2.57
N PHE A 111 13.31 -5.63 3.64
CA PHE A 111 12.54 -4.42 3.92
C PHE A 111 13.23 -3.52 4.95
N ASN A 112 14.49 -3.78 5.28
CA ASN A 112 15.29 -2.86 6.09
C ASN A 112 15.83 -1.70 5.23
N LYS A 113 16.16 -0.57 5.87
CA LYS A 113 16.63 0.63 5.17
C LYS A 113 17.90 0.40 4.35
N ALA A 114 18.84 -0.38 4.86
CA ALA A 114 20.11 -0.64 4.19
C ALA A 114 19.92 -1.39 2.86
N HIS A 115 19.05 -2.43 2.85
CA HIS A 115 18.75 -3.17 1.63
C HIS A 115 17.96 -2.32 0.63
N ILE A 116 16.97 -1.54 1.09
CA ILE A 116 16.21 -0.64 0.21
C ILE A 116 17.15 0.41 -0.44
N ALA A 117 18.16 0.88 0.30
CA ALA A 117 19.14 1.83 -0.22
C ALA A 117 19.91 1.29 -1.43
N THR A 118 20.25 0.01 -1.46
CA THR A 118 20.95 -0.63 -2.59
C THR A 118 20.13 -0.60 -3.87
N ARG A 119 18.79 -0.57 -3.77
CA ARG A 119 17.84 -0.54 -4.89
C ARG A 119 17.29 0.85 -5.19
N GLY A 120 17.50 1.80 -4.29
CA GLY A 120 16.89 3.13 -4.33
C GLY A 120 17.21 3.92 -5.61
N GLU A 121 18.45 3.85 -6.09
CA GLU A 121 18.88 4.53 -7.32
C GLU A 121 18.25 3.89 -8.57
N ALA A 122 18.17 2.56 -8.64
CA ALA A 122 17.53 1.86 -9.76
C ALA A 122 16.02 2.15 -9.80
N MET A 123 15.35 2.16 -8.64
CA MET A 123 13.95 2.58 -8.52
C MET A 123 13.76 4.02 -9.00
N ALA A 124 14.61 4.96 -8.54
CA ALA A 124 14.52 6.34 -8.93
C ALA A 124 14.77 6.54 -10.44
N ALA A 125 15.66 5.77 -11.04
CA ALA A 125 15.91 5.79 -12.48
C ALA A 125 14.68 5.31 -13.26
N GLN A 126 14.08 4.20 -12.88
CA GLN A 126 12.87 3.65 -13.50
C GLN A 126 11.70 4.64 -13.41
N VAL A 127 11.50 5.25 -12.24
CA VAL A 127 10.44 6.25 -12.03
C VAL A 127 10.68 7.49 -12.90
N ARG A 128 11.93 7.99 -13.00
CA ARG A 128 12.26 9.13 -13.85
C ARG A 128 11.95 8.86 -15.33
N GLU A 129 12.32 7.69 -15.83
CA GLU A 129 12.02 7.28 -17.21
C GLU A 129 10.53 7.32 -17.51
N MET A 130 9.74 6.68 -16.64
CA MET A 130 8.28 6.61 -16.82
C MET A 130 7.60 7.97 -16.74
N VAL A 131 7.97 8.79 -15.75
CA VAL A 131 7.39 10.13 -15.56
C VAL A 131 7.79 11.09 -16.68
N ALA A 132 9.02 10.99 -17.20
CA ALA A 132 9.49 11.81 -18.32
C ALA A 132 8.80 11.46 -19.66
N ALA A 133 8.33 10.22 -19.81
CA ALA A 133 7.61 9.78 -21.00
C ALA A 133 6.15 10.29 -21.07
N TRP A 134 5.63 10.96 -20.07
CA TRP A 134 4.26 11.47 -20.08
C TRP A 134 4.10 12.60 -21.12
N PRO A 135 3.01 12.58 -21.91
CA PRO A 135 2.75 13.67 -22.85
C PRO A 135 2.27 14.94 -22.11
N ALA A 136 2.93 16.05 -22.37
CA ALA A 136 2.52 17.35 -21.83
C ALA A 136 1.16 17.78 -22.39
N GLY A 137 0.36 18.47 -21.57
CA GLY A 137 -0.91 19.09 -21.97
C GLY A 137 -2.05 18.10 -22.21
N ARG A 138 -1.86 16.81 -21.99
CA ARG A 138 -2.91 15.80 -22.14
C ARG A 138 -3.44 15.31 -20.78
N PRO A 139 -4.76 15.20 -20.61
CA PRO A 139 -5.37 14.60 -19.41
C PRO A 139 -4.94 13.14 -19.24
N ARG A 140 -4.60 12.74 -18.01
CA ARG A 140 -4.16 11.38 -17.63
C ARG A 140 -4.94 10.86 -16.43
N ASP A 141 -5.25 9.57 -16.44
CA ASP A 141 -5.76 8.88 -15.25
C ASP A 141 -4.61 8.67 -14.25
N VAL A 142 -4.55 9.55 -13.26
CA VAL A 142 -3.47 9.54 -12.27
C VAL A 142 -3.48 8.31 -11.39
N TYR A 143 -4.66 7.76 -11.10
CA TYR A 143 -4.73 6.53 -10.30
C TYR A 143 -4.09 5.34 -11.04
N ALA A 144 -4.39 5.20 -12.33
CA ALA A 144 -3.77 4.17 -13.16
C ALA A 144 -2.26 4.40 -13.30
N ASP A 145 -1.83 5.64 -13.61
CA ASP A 145 -0.42 5.99 -13.75
C ASP A 145 0.40 5.72 -12.48
N MET A 146 -0.14 6.06 -11.31
CA MET A 146 0.56 5.80 -10.04
C MET A 146 0.69 4.31 -9.75
N ASN A 147 -0.34 3.50 -10.04
CA ASN A 147 -0.25 2.06 -9.90
C ASN A 147 0.81 1.45 -10.85
N ASP A 148 0.87 1.92 -12.10
CA ASP A 148 1.85 1.42 -13.08
C ASP A 148 3.30 1.77 -12.67
N ILE A 149 3.53 3.00 -12.19
CA ILE A 149 4.85 3.44 -11.71
C ILE A 149 5.26 2.65 -10.45
N THR A 150 4.35 2.51 -9.51
CA THR A 150 4.57 1.74 -8.27
C THR A 150 4.90 0.27 -8.59
N LEU A 151 4.14 -0.36 -9.49
CA LEU A 151 4.45 -1.73 -9.93
C LEU A 151 5.85 -1.81 -10.55
N ALA A 152 6.20 -0.90 -11.44
CA ALA A 152 7.51 -0.91 -12.09
C ALA A 152 8.66 -0.71 -11.09
N ALA A 153 8.52 0.23 -10.16
CA ALA A 153 9.51 0.48 -9.10
C ALA A 153 9.66 -0.74 -8.17
N PHE A 154 8.53 -1.36 -7.80
CA PHE A 154 8.53 -2.55 -6.96
C PHE A 154 9.15 -3.77 -7.65
N LEU A 155 8.87 -3.97 -8.95
CA LEU A 155 9.48 -5.07 -9.72
C LEU A 155 11.00 -4.91 -9.82
N VAL A 156 11.51 -3.69 -9.98
CA VAL A 156 12.95 -3.41 -9.93
C VAL A 156 13.53 -3.75 -8.56
N ALA A 157 12.83 -3.42 -7.48
CA ALA A 157 13.29 -3.74 -6.14
C ALA A 157 13.25 -5.24 -5.82
N LEU A 158 12.23 -5.95 -6.32
CA LEU A 158 11.98 -7.36 -6.03
C LEU A 158 12.86 -8.29 -6.88
N PHE A 159 12.94 -8.00 -8.17
CA PHE A 159 13.62 -8.84 -9.18
C PHE A 159 14.94 -8.24 -9.68
N GLY A 160 15.28 -7.01 -9.29
CA GLY A 160 16.39 -6.28 -9.90
C GLY A 160 16.03 -5.73 -11.29
N THR A 161 17.05 -5.26 -11.99
CA THR A 161 16.89 -4.67 -13.33
C THR A 161 16.69 -5.71 -14.43
N ASP A 162 16.97 -6.98 -14.16
CA ASP A 162 17.07 -8.06 -15.15
C ASP A 162 15.76 -8.78 -15.46
N LEU A 163 14.62 -8.33 -14.86
CA LEU A 163 13.34 -8.91 -15.21
C LEU A 163 13.02 -8.63 -16.70
N PRO A 164 12.81 -9.68 -17.53
CA PRO A 164 12.52 -9.52 -18.94
C PRO A 164 11.38 -8.54 -19.20
N PRO A 165 11.50 -7.58 -20.13
CA PRO A 165 10.50 -6.55 -20.38
C PRO A 165 9.09 -7.09 -20.66
N HIS A 166 9.00 -8.24 -21.33
CA HIS A 166 7.70 -8.87 -21.63
C HIS A 166 6.99 -9.36 -20.36
N LEU A 167 7.72 -9.90 -19.35
CA LEU A 167 7.12 -10.30 -18.08
C LEU A 167 6.58 -9.08 -17.34
N ARG A 168 7.35 -7.99 -17.25
CA ARG A 168 6.91 -6.74 -16.65
C ARG A 168 5.64 -6.18 -17.31
N THR A 169 5.62 -6.11 -18.63
CA THR A 169 4.45 -5.65 -19.40
C THR A 169 3.23 -6.51 -19.11
N GLU A 170 3.38 -7.82 -19.05
CA GLU A 170 2.26 -8.73 -18.81
C GLU A 170 1.77 -8.66 -17.35
N PHE A 171 2.65 -8.52 -16.36
CA PHE A 171 2.28 -8.25 -14.98
C PHE A 171 1.39 -6.99 -14.88
N THR A 172 1.85 -5.88 -15.47
CA THR A 172 1.10 -4.62 -15.47
C THR A 172 -0.28 -4.77 -16.10
N ALA A 173 -0.38 -5.48 -17.22
CA ALA A 173 -1.64 -5.68 -17.92
C ALA A 173 -2.64 -6.59 -17.17
N LEU A 174 -2.15 -7.59 -16.42
CA LEU A 174 -3.00 -8.54 -15.69
C LEU A 174 -3.56 -8.01 -14.38
N MET A 175 -2.78 -7.24 -13.63
CA MET A 175 -3.10 -6.86 -12.25
C MET A 175 -4.45 -6.13 -12.09
N PRO A 176 -4.84 -5.12 -12.88
CA PRO A 176 -6.12 -4.44 -12.70
C PRO A 176 -7.33 -5.38 -12.83
N ALA A 177 -7.29 -6.30 -13.81
CA ALA A 177 -8.37 -7.25 -14.04
C ALA A 177 -8.44 -8.34 -12.95
N ILE A 178 -7.29 -8.75 -12.42
CA ILE A 178 -7.20 -9.69 -11.28
C ILE A 178 -7.77 -9.03 -10.04
N MET A 179 -7.35 -7.83 -9.70
CA MET A 179 -7.85 -7.09 -8.53
C MET A 179 -9.37 -6.92 -8.56
N LYS A 180 -9.91 -6.48 -9.71
CA LYS A 180 -11.37 -6.39 -9.90
C LYS A 180 -12.08 -7.75 -9.71
N GLY A 181 -11.50 -8.83 -10.20
CA GLY A 181 -12.03 -10.18 -10.02
C GLY A 181 -12.00 -10.65 -8.58
N THR A 182 -10.91 -10.40 -7.86
CA THR A 182 -10.73 -10.74 -6.44
C THR A 182 -11.75 -10.03 -5.56
N ILE A 183 -11.93 -8.73 -5.76
CA ILE A 183 -12.96 -7.94 -5.05
C ILE A 183 -14.35 -8.55 -5.24
N ARG A 184 -14.70 -8.87 -6.49
CA ARG A 184 -15.98 -9.51 -6.77
C ARG A 184 -16.15 -10.81 -6.02
N GLN A 185 -15.10 -11.63 -5.92
CA GLN A 185 -15.14 -12.89 -5.18
C GLN A 185 -15.28 -12.69 -3.66
N THR A 186 -14.73 -11.61 -3.12
CA THR A 186 -14.85 -11.30 -1.69
C THR A 186 -16.28 -10.88 -1.30
N VAL A 187 -16.99 -10.22 -2.21
CA VAL A 187 -18.35 -9.72 -1.96
C VAL A 187 -19.42 -10.77 -2.23
N LEU A 188 -19.19 -11.67 -3.19
CA LEU A 188 -20.17 -12.69 -3.57
C LEU A 188 -20.16 -13.88 -2.60
N PRO A 189 -21.32 -14.52 -2.36
CA PRO A 189 -21.38 -15.78 -1.63
C PRO A 189 -20.47 -16.87 -2.26
N SER A 190 -19.81 -17.66 -1.42
CA SER A 190 -18.82 -18.64 -1.87
C SER A 190 -19.38 -19.70 -2.86
N TRP A 191 -20.67 -20.02 -2.78
CA TRP A 191 -21.29 -20.94 -3.74
C TRP A 191 -21.37 -20.34 -5.14
N ILE A 192 -21.58 -19.00 -5.28
CA ILE A 192 -21.58 -18.33 -6.60
C ILE A 192 -20.17 -18.29 -7.19
N THR A 193 -19.16 -18.05 -6.35
CA THR A 193 -17.76 -17.96 -6.80
C THR A 193 -17.22 -19.32 -7.28
N ARG A 194 -17.77 -20.41 -6.76
CA ARG A 194 -17.43 -21.80 -7.16
C ARG A 194 -18.12 -22.24 -8.47
N LEU A 195 -19.20 -21.57 -8.88
CA LEU A 195 -19.85 -21.90 -10.14
C LEU A 195 -18.95 -21.61 -11.35
N PRO A 196 -18.99 -22.45 -12.40
CA PRO A 196 -18.16 -22.29 -13.59
C PRO A 196 -18.69 -21.18 -14.52
N LEU A 197 -19.05 -20.03 -13.97
CA LEU A 197 -19.50 -18.87 -14.73
C LEU A 197 -18.37 -18.29 -15.60
N PRO A 198 -18.65 -17.68 -16.77
CA PRO A 198 -17.63 -17.11 -17.64
C PRO A 198 -16.68 -16.15 -16.91
N ALA A 199 -17.22 -15.31 -16.04
CA ALA A 199 -16.43 -14.35 -15.25
C ALA A 199 -15.54 -15.04 -14.19
N ASN A 200 -15.99 -16.12 -13.55
CA ASN A 200 -15.19 -16.90 -12.61
C ASN A 200 -14.06 -17.66 -13.33
N ARG A 201 -14.37 -18.27 -14.48
CA ARG A 201 -13.37 -18.93 -15.33
C ARG A 201 -12.31 -17.94 -15.86
N ALA A 202 -12.74 -16.74 -16.28
CA ALA A 202 -11.82 -15.70 -16.74
C ALA A 202 -10.90 -15.23 -15.61
N HIS A 203 -11.42 -15.04 -14.40
CA HIS A 203 -10.62 -14.69 -13.22
C HIS A 203 -9.60 -15.81 -12.90
N ALA A 204 -10.05 -17.06 -12.81
CA ALA A 204 -9.18 -18.21 -12.54
C ALA A 204 -8.04 -18.33 -13.57
N ARG A 205 -8.34 -18.13 -14.87
CA ARG A 205 -7.29 -18.14 -15.93
C ARG A 205 -6.27 -17.02 -15.73
N ARG A 206 -6.71 -15.80 -15.36
CA ARG A 206 -5.78 -14.69 -15.10
C ARG A 206 -4.88 -14.95 -13.89
N VAL A 207 -5.45 -15.50 -12.80
CA VAL A 207 -4.66 -15.88 -11.62
C VAL A 207 -3.66 -16.99 -11.97
N ALA A 208 -4.07 -18.01 -12.70
CA ALA A 208 -3.17 -19.06 -13.17
C ALA A 208 -2.05 -18.49 -14.05
N ARG A 209 -2.36 -17.53 -14.93
CA ARG A 209 -1.36 -16.87 -15.77
C ARG A 209 -0.37 -16.05 -14.94
N LEU A 210 -0.87 -15.30 -13.92
CA LEU A 210 0.00 -14.58 -13.00
C LEU A 210 0.98 -15.52 -12.27
N ARG A 211 0.49 -16.67 -11.78
CA ARG A 211 1.35 -17.68 -11.14
C ARG A 211 2.41 -18.21 -12.11
N ALA A 212 2.04 -18.48 -13.35
CA ALA A 212 2.98 -18.91 -14.40
C ALA A 212 4.03 -17.82 -14.73
N LEU A 213 3.67 -16.55 -14.68
CA LEU A 213 4.63 -15.45 -14.86
C LEU A 213 5.61 -15.35 -13.68
N ILE A 214 5.12 -15.56 -12.45
CA ILE A 214 5.99 -15.61 -11.26
C ILE A 214 6.96 -16.79 -11.39
N ASP A 215 6.50 -17.97 -11.84
CA ASP A 215 7.37 -19.11 -12.10
C ASP A 215 8.44 -18.79 -13.13
N GLN A 216 8.07 -18.14 -14.23
CA GLN A 216 9.03 -17.72 -15.26
C GLN A 216 10.07 -16.74 -14.71
N ALA A 217 9.65 -15.80 -13.85
CA ALA A 217 10.55 -14.86 -13.21
C ALA A 217 11.52 -15.56 -12.22
N ILE A 218 11.01 -16.56 -11.47
CA ILE A 218 11.83 -17.40 -10.59
C ILE A 218 12.84 -18.20 -11.40
N ASP A 219 12.37 -18.88 -12.47
CA ASP A 219 13.22 -19.71 -13.31
C ASP A 219 14.29 -18.88 -14.04
N HIS A 220 13.94 -17.68 -14.52
CA HIS A 220 14.89 -16.77 -15.14
C HIS A 220 16.03 -16.39 -14.18
N ARG A 221 15.72 -16.13 -12.90
CA ARG A 221 16.71 -15.82 -11.86
C ARG A 221 17.52 -17.02 -11.40
N SER A 222 16.95 -18.21 -11.45
CA SER A 222 17.61 -19.45 -11.04
C SER A 222 18.50 -20.03 -12.13
N ALA A 223 18.36 -19.58 -13.38
CA ALA A 223 19.16 -20.04 -14.50
C ALA A 223 20.59 -19.51 -14.39
N PRO A 224 21.63 -20.36 -14.57
CA PRO A 224 22.99 -19.88 -14.71
C PRO A 224 23.07 -18.92 -15.91
N HIS A 225 23.51 -17.69 -15.71
CA HIS A 225 23.74 -16.74 -16.81
C HIS A 225 25.19 -16.87 -17.32
N PRO A 226 25.49 -17.76 -18.29
CA PRO A 226 26.86 -18.00 -18.76
C PRO A 226 27.46 -16.78 -19.49
N GLY A 227 26.65 -15.84 -19.95
CA GLY A 227 27.11 -14.63 -20.65
C GLY A 227 27.67 -13.54 -19.72
N VAL A 228 27.16 -13.40 -18.50
CA VAL A 228 27.53 -12.30 -17.60
C VAL A 228 28.98 -12.45 -17.09
N ALA A 229 29.42 -13.65 -16.80
CA ALA A 229 30.80 -13.92 -16.42
C ALA A 229 31.78 -13.68 -17.60
N ALA A 230 31.38 -13.98 -18.82
CA ALA A 230 32.18 -13.80 -20.03
C ALA A 230 32.26 -12.32 -20.47
N GLU A 231 31.15 -11.56 -20.40
CA GLU A 231 31.14 -10.13 -20.72
C GLU A 231 31.87 -9.29 -19.64
N ALA A 232 31.77 -9.66 -18.37
CA ALA A 232 32.48 -8.99 -17.28
C ALA A 232 34.00 -9.24 -17.37
N ALA A 233 34.40 -10.45 -17.78
CA ALA A 233 35.81 -10.78 -18.07
C ALA A 233 36.34 -10.03 -19.31
N ALA A 234 35.48 -9.83 -20.33
CA ALA A 234 35.84 -9.09 -21.55
C ALA A 234 35.92 -7.57 -21.33
N ALA A 235 35.15 -7.01 -20.39
CA ALA A 235 35.15 -5.57 -20.08
C ALA A 235 36.27 -5.11 -19.15
N GLY A 236 37.10 -6.03 -18.62
CA GLY A 236 38.29 -5.71 -17.81
C GLY A 236 38.07 -4.95 -16.49
N CYS A 237 36.80 -4.91 -15.99
CA CYS A 237 36.44 -4.15 -14.81
C CYS A 237 35.93 -5.06 -13.68
N PRO A 238 36.80 -5.52 -12.74
CA PRO A 238 36.44 -6.43 -11.66
C PRO A 238 35.34 -5.90 -10.73
N HIS A 239 35.24 -4.57 -10.60
CA HIS A 239 34.24 -3.91 -9.76
C HIS A 239 32.81 -3.97 -10.35
N ALA A 240 32.68 -3.93 -11.67
CA ALA A 240 31.38 -4.06 -12.33
C ALA A 240 30.84 -5.49 -12.26
N ALA A 241 31.73 -6.49 -12.34
CA ALA A 241 31.38 -7.90 -12.17
C ALA A 241 30.96 -8.22 -10.73
N ALA A 242 31.70 -7.68 -9.74
CA ALA A 242 31.38 -7.85 -8.32
C ALA A 242 30.07 -7.14 -7.93
N ALA A 243 29.82 -5.94 -8.48
CA ALA A 243 28.57 -5.23 -8.24
C ALA A 243 27.35 -5.94 -8.86
N ARG A 244 27.49 -6.53 -10.06
CA ARG A 244 26.44 -7.34 -10.68
C ARG A 244 26.21 -8.68 -9.96
N ALA A 245 27.27 -9.36 -9.55
CA ALA A 245 27.16 -10.59 -8.77
C ALA A 245 26.50 -10.34 -7.40
N ALA A 246 26.80 -9.21 -6.76
CA ALA A 246 26.11 -8.77 -5.55
C ALA A 246 24.63 -8.44 -5.83
N ASP A 247 24.31 -7.82 -6.97
CA ASP A 247 22.97 -7.52 -7.41
C ASP A 247 22.14 -8.78 -7.73
N GLU A 248 22.78 -9.81 -8.33
CA GLU A 248 22.17 -11.11 -8.58
C GLU A 248 21.92 -11.92 -7.30
N ALA A 249 22.84 -11.85 -6.34
CA ALA A 249 22.72 -12.56 -5.05
C ALA A 249 21.64 -11.96 -4.12
N ASP A 250 21.27 -10.69 -4.32
CA ASP A 250 20.58 -9.88 -3.30
C ASP A 250 19.09 -9.65 -3.59
N GLY A 251 18.52 -10.32 -4.60
CA GLY A 251 17.07 -10.25 -4.90
C GLY A 251 16.23 -11.05 -3.89
N LEU A 252 14.97 -10.66 -3.67
CA LEU A 252 14.06 -11.35 -2.74
C LEU A 252 14.01 -12.85 -3.04
N PHE A 253 13.82 -13.23 -4.28
CA PHE A 253 13.71 -14.64 -4.64
C PHE A 253 15.01 -15.41 -4.43
N SER A 254 16.16 -14.81 -4.72
CA SER A 254 17.46 -15.43 -4.45
C SER A 254 17.65 -15.70 -2.95
N THR A 255 17.31 -14.70 -2.12
CA THR A 255 17.38 -14.85 -0.66
C THR A 255 16.43 -15.94 -0.14
N LEU A 256 15.20 -16.00 -0.66
CA LEU A 256 14.21 -16.98 -0.20
C LEU A 256 14.48 -18.40 -0.70
N LEU A 257 15.11 -18.53 -1.87
CA LEU A 257 15.51 -19.84 -2.44
C LEU A 257 16.76 -20.41 -1.79
N ASN A 258 17.70 -19.54 -1.37
CA ASN A 258 18.99 -19.93 -0.79
C ASN A 258 19.00 -19.93 0.76
N ALA A 259 17.84 -19.73 1.40
CA ALA A 259 17.74 -19.79 2.85
C ALA A 259 18.02 -21.21 3.38
N GLU A 260 18.47 -21.35 4.63
CA GLU A 260 18.66 -22.66 5.28
C GLU A 260 17.36 -23.51 5.31
N ASP A 261 16.20 -22.84 5.42
CA ASP A 261 14.88 -23.45 5.33
C ASP A 261 14.09 -22.76 4.18
N PRO A 262 14.34 -23.15 2.92
CA PRO A 262 13.81 -22.46 1.76
C PRO A 262 12.29 -22.61 1.67
N LEU A 263 11.63 -21.59 1.13
CA LEU A 263 10.22 -21.68 0.80
C LEU A 263 10.00 -22.64 -0.37
N THR A 264 8.92 -23.42 -0.31
CA THR A 264 8.49 -24.20 -1.47
C THR A 264 8.08 -23.26 -2.62
N ARG A 265 8.08 -23.78 -3.87
CA ARG A 265 7.66 -23.00 -5.05
C ARG A 265 6.26 -22.39 -4.88
N GLN A 266 5.32 -23.15 -4.31
CA GLN A 266 3.99 -22.65 -4.00
C GLN A 266 4.01 -21.49 -2.99
N GLN A 267 4.79 -21.61 -1.92
CA GLN A 267 4.95 -20.55 -0.92
C GLN A 267 5.59 -19.30 -1.52
N LEU A 268 6.60 -19.46 -2.39
CA LEU A 268 7.20 -18.33 -3.12
C LEU A 268 6.19 -17.60 -3.99
N GLN A 269 5.32 -18.34 -4.71
CA GLN A 269 4.25 -17.75 -5.51
C GLN A 269 3.26 -16.98 -4.63
N ASP A 270 2.84 -17.55 -3.49
CA ASP A 270 1.88 -16.94 -2.57
C ASP A 270 2.46 -15.65 -1.94
N GLU A 271 3.74 -15.67 -1.57
CA GLU A 271 4.43 -14.48 -1.08
C GLU A 271 4.62 -13.43 -2.17
N ALA A 272 5.00 -13.81 -3.38
CA ALA A 272 5.11 -12.88 -4.50
C ALA A 272 3.78 -12.19 -4.82
N ILE A 273 2.67 -12.92 -4.87
CA ILE A 273 1.34 -12.36 -5.08
C ILE A 273 0.98 -11.40 -3.94
N THR A 274 1.27 -11.79 -2.70
CA THR A 274 1.03 -10.98 -1.50
C THR A 274 1.79 -9.67 -1.56
N LEU A 275 3.07 -9.72 -1.86
CA LEU A 275 3.94 -8.54 -1.91
C LEU A 275 3.60 -7.62 -3.07
N LEU A 276 3.41 -8.16 -4.29
CA LEU A 276 3.00 -7.39 -5.47
C LEU A 276 1.69 -6.64 -5.20
N THR A 277 0.68 -7.35 -4.70
CA THR A 277 -0.63 -6.74 -4.46
C THR A 277 -0.58 -5.70 -3.34
N GLY A 278 0.14 -6.00 -2.26
CA GLY A 278 0.30 -5.08 -1.12
C GLY A 278 1.06 -3.80 -1.47
N ALA A 279 2.05 -3.88 -2.35
CA ALA A 279 2.85 -2.73 -2.74
C ALA A 279 2.13 -1.79 -3.71
N ILE A 280 1.47 -2.32 -4.74
CA ILE A 280 0.96 -1.53 -5.87
C ILE A 280 -0.19 -0.62 -5.45
N GLU A 281 -1.30 -1.23 -5.02
CA GLU A 281 -2.55 -0.47 -4.85
C GLU A 281 -2.49 0.50 -3.66
N THR A 282 -1.77 0.14 -2.60
CA THR A 282 -1.67 0.99 -1.41
C THR A 282 -0.83 2.24 -1.67
N THR A 283 0.33 2.09 -2.30
CA THR A 283 1.23 3.21 -2.64
C THR A 283 0.64 4.06 -3.76
N GLY A 284 0.12 3.44 -4.83
CA GLY A 284 -0.50 4.14 -5.95
C GLY A 284 -1.72 4.97 -5.53
N THR A 285 -2.58 4.43 -4.67
CA THR A 285 -3.71 5.17 -4.08
C THR A 285 -3.25 6.38 -3.27
N THR A 286 -2.24 6.20 -2.43
CA THR A 286 -1.68 7.29 -1.61
C THR A 286 -1.13 8.41 -2.48
N LEU A 287 -0.36 8.09 -3.51
CA LEU A 287 0.20 9.06 -4.45
C LEU A 287 -0.89 9.79 -5.24
N ALA A 288 -1.90 9.08 -5.72
CA ALA A 288 -3.02 9.69 -6.45
C ALA A 288 -3.73 10.73 -5.58
N TRP A 289 -4.07 10.41 -4.33
CA TRP A 289 -4.66 11.36 -3.41
C TRP A 289 -3.72 12.50 -3.02
N THR A 290 -2.43 12.24 -2.87
CA THR A 290 -1.42 13.27 -2.60
C THR A 290 -1.36 14.29 -3.73
N LEU A 291 -1.30 13.84 -4.98
CA LEU A 291 -1.31 14.73 -6.14
C LEU A 291 -2.61 15.53 -6.24
N TYR A 292 -3.76 14.92 -5.94
CA TYR A 292 -5.04 15.64 -5.86
C TYR A 292 -5.01 16.74 -4.80
N GLU A 293 -4.57 16.45 -3.59
CA GLU A 293 -4.51 17.46 -2.52
C GLU A 293 -3.53 18.59 -2.84
N ILE A 294 -2.42 18.30 -3.51
CA ILE A 294 -1.48 19.33 -3.98
C ILE A 294 -2.19 20.30 -4.94
N THR A 295 -3.05 19.84 -5.86
CA THR A 295 -3.78 20.75 -6.76
C THR A 295 -4.73 21.69 -6.03
N ARG A 296 -5.16 21.34 -4.83
CA ARG A 296 -6.11 22.13 -4.02
C ARG A 296 -5.45 23.01 -2.98
N ASN A 297 -4.18 22.78 -2.71
CA ASN A 297 -3.43 23.45 -1.64
C ASN A 297 -2.16 24.08 -2.19
N PRO A 298 -2.23 25.27 -2.83
CA PRO A 298 -1.07 25.92 -3.47
C PRO A 298 0.10 26.17 -2.51
N GLU A 299 -0.19 26.42 -1.24
CA GLU A 299 0.84 26.62 -0.22
C GLU A 299 1.60 25.32 0.07
N VAL A 300 0.91 24.18 0.08
CA VAL A 300 1.53 22.84 0.20
C VAL A 300 2.45 22.60 -0.99
N GLU A 301 1.98 22.87 -2.22
CA GLU A 301 2.80 22.74 -3.44
C GLU A 301 4.05 23.61 -3.37
N ARG A 302 3.91 24.88 -3.02
CA ARG A 302 5.02 25.83 -2.92
C ARG A 302 6.09 25.35 -1.92
N ARG A 303 5.69 24.89 -0.75
CA ARG A 303 6.60 24.37 0.28
C ARG A 303 7.29 23.08 -0.14
N LEU A 304 6.56 22.15 -0.79
CA LEU A 304 7.15 20.92 -1.33
C LEU A 304 8.24 21.23 -2.37
N ARG A 305 7.95 22.12 -3.32
CA ARG A 305 8.92 22.52 -4.35
C ARG A 305 10.13 23.20 -3.73
N ALA A 306 9.93 24.09 -2.76
CA ALA A 306 11.03 24.76 -2.06
C ALA A 306 11.94 23.75 -1.30
N GLU A 307 11.37 22.74 -0.65
CA GLU A 307 12.14 21.66 -0.01
C GLU A 307 12.95 20.87 -1.04
N LEU A 308 12.31 20.46 -2.14
CA LEU A 308 12.97 19.70 -3.22
C LEU A 308 14.10 20.49 -3.87
N ASP A 309 13.91 21.81 -4.11
CA ASP A 309 14.94 22.68 -4.67
C ASP A 309 16.13 22.86 -3.71
N ALA A 310 15.85 22.99 -2.41
CA ALA A 310 16.89 23.09 -1.38
C ALA A 310 17.72 21.81 -1.25
N VAL A 311 17.08 20.64 -1.27
CA VAL A 311 17.73 19.34 -1.08
C VAL A 311 18.42 18.86 -2.34
N CYS A 312 17.74 18.87 -3.49
CA CYS A 312 18.26 18.31 -4.72
C CYS A 312 19.10 19.30 -5.55
N ARG A 313 18.83 20.61 -5.44
CA ARG A 313 19.43 21.64 -6.29
C ARG A 313 19.28 21.25 -7.79
N ASP A 314 20.38 21.28 -8.55
CA ASP A 314 20.38 20.98 -9.98
C ASP A 314 20.65 19.50 -10.33
N ARG A 315 20.74 18.62 -9.35
CA ARG A 315 21.00 17.18 -9.54
C ARG A 315 19.74 16.34 -9.36
N PRO A 316 19.68 15.13 -9.94
CA PRO A 316 18.62 14.17 -9.63
C PRO A 316 18.53 13.83 -8.14
N LEU A 317 17.33 13.47 -7.67
CA LEU A 317 17.10 12.93 -6.33
C LEU A 317 17.91 11.65 -6.16
N ARG A 318 18.56 11.52 -5.00
CA ARG A 318 19.24 10.31 -4.54
C ARG A 318 18.50 9.69 -3.36
N TYR A 319 18.74 8.40 -3.11
CA TYR A 319 18.12 7.74 -1.97
C TYR A 319 18.48 8.41 -0.63
N ASP A 320 19.72 8.84 -0.45
CA ASP A 320 20.18 9.51 0.78
C ASP A 320 19.51 10.88 1.05
N ASP A 321 18.92 11.48 0.03
CA ASP A 321 18.18 12.72 0.17
C ASP A 321 16.84 12.54 0.89
N LEU A 322 16.28 11.32 0.89
CA LEU A 322 14.95 11.05 1.40
C LEU A 322 14.78 11.41 2.88
N GLU A 323 15.82 11.27 3.68
CA GLU A 323 15.78 11.66 5.10
C GLU A 323 15.65 13.18 5.31
N GLN A 324 16.07 13.98 4.33
CA GLN A 324 15.97 15.44 4.34
C GLN A 324 14.61 15.94 3.85
N LEU A 325 13.83 15.12 3.13
CA LEU A 325 12.49 15.44 2.61
C LEU A 325 11.43 15.35 3.73
N THR A 326 11.60 16.15 4.77
CA THR A 326 10.77 16.07 5.98
C THR A 326 9.36 16.62 5.77
N TYR A 327 9.20 17.64 4.94
CA TYR A 327 7.89 18.20 4.60
C TYR A 327 7.14 17.30 3.63
N ALA A 328 7.81 16.76 2.60
CA ALA A 328 7.24 15.76 1.72
C ALA A 328 6.73 14.54 2.52
N ARG A 329 7.50 14.09 3.51
CA ARG A 329 7.07 13.02 4.43
C ARG A 329 5.77 13.37 5.16
N ARG A 330 5.64 14.60 5.68
CA ARG A 330 4.42 15.06 6.37
C ARG A 330 3.22 15.15 5.42
N VAL A 331 3.42 15.62 4.19
CA VAL A 331 2.38 15.66 3.16
C VAL A 331 1.85 14.26 2.84
N LEU A 332 2.74 13.30 2.62
CA LEU A 332 2.38 11.90 2.38
C LEU A 332 1.67 11.29 3.59
N GLN A 333 2.14 11.58 4.80
CA GLN A 333 1.54 11.08 6.03
C GLN A 333 0.11 11.62 6.22
N GLU A 334 -0.13 12.89 5.87
CA GLU A 334 -1.47 13.48 5.91
C GLU A 334 -2.39 12.89 4.83
N ALA A 335 -1.87 12.61 3.64
CA ALA A 335 -2.63 11.91 2.61
C ALA A 335 -3.04 10.50 3.07
N ILE A 336 -2.12 9.74 3.70
CA ILE A 336 -2.40 8.43 4.28
C ILE A 336 -3.42 8.54 5.42
N ARG A 337 -3.34 9.57 6.27
CA ARG A 337 -4.34 9.78 7.32
C ARG A 337 -5.72 10.01 6.73
N LYS A 338 -5.83 10.92 5.78
CA LYS A 338 -7.12 11.37 5.22
C LYS A 338 -7.76 10.34 4.29
N TYR A 339 -6.93 9.61 3.52
CA TYR A 339 -7.39 8.67 2.49
C TYR A 339 -6.80 7.28 2.67
N GLY A 340 -6.39 6.90 3.87
CA GLY A 340 -5.65 5.68 4.16
C GLY A 340 -6.11 4.48 3.35
N PRO A 341 -5.20 3.80 2.63
CA PRO A 341 -5.60 2.72 1.72
C PRO A 341 -6.36 1.61 2.45
N ALA A 342 -5.90 1.18 3.62
CA ALA A 342 -6.60 0.19 4.42
C ALA A 342 -7.71 0.86 5.25
N TRP A 343 -8.97 0.56 4.96
CA TRP A 343 -10.12 1.13 5.67
C TRP A 343 -10.78 0.16 6.65
N MET A 344 -10.58 -1.14 6.48
CA MET A 344 -11.12 -2.19 7.34
C MET A 344 -10.14 -3.37 7.42
N VAL A 345 -9.82 -3.81 8.64
CA VAL A 345 -8.93 -4.93 8.90
C VAL A 345 -9.55 -5.85 9.94
N THR A 346 -9.36 -7.16 9.79
CA THR A 346 -9.98 -8.16 10.66
C THR A 346 -8.97 -9.02 11.42
N ARG A 347 -9.40 -9.51 12.56
CA ARG A 347 -8.82 -10.61 13.33
C ARG A 347 -9.94 -11.53 13.77
N THR A 348 -9.61 -12.78 14.07
CA THR A 348 -10.55 -13.72 14.69
C THR A 348 -10.09 -14.02 16.10
N ALA A 349 -10.99 -13.93 17.07
CA ALA A 349 -10.70 -14.32 18.46
C ALA A 349 -10.50 -15.84 18.55
N THR A 350 -9.42 -16.28 19.18
CA THR A 350 -9.11 -17.73 19.32
C THR A 350 -9.77 -18.36 20.53
N GLN A 351 -10.27 -17.55 21.46
CA GLN A 351 -10.97 -17.97 22.69
C GLN A 351 -12.01 -16.93 23.10
N ASP A 352 -12.89 -17.29 24.02
CA ASP A 352 -13.78 -16.33 24.67
C ASP A 352 -12.95 -15.29 25.46
N MET A 353 -13.27 -14.03 25.29
CA MET A 353 -12.56 -12.95 25.97
C MET A 353 -13.43 -11.73 26.25
N VAL A 354 -12.91 -10.81 27.06
CA VAL A 354 -13.55 -9.53 27.35
C VAL A 354 -12.68 -8.40 26.81
N LEU A 355 -13.25 -7.60 25.92
CA LEU A 355 -12.61 -6.42 25.34
C LEU A 355 -13.44 -5.17 25.64
N GLY A 356 -12.87 -4.20 26.36
CA GLY A 356 -13.60 -2.98 26.75
C GLY A 356 -14.87 -3.22 27.56
N GLY A 357 -14.92 -4.29 28.37
CA GLY A 357 -16.11 -4.69 29.14
C GLY A 357 -17.12 -5.54 28.35
N HIS A 358 -16.90 -5.78 27.06
CA HIS A 358 -17.79 -6.55 26.18
C HIS A 358 -17.27 -7.96 25.94
N ARG A 359 -18.17 -8.95 25.97
CA ARG A 359 -17.81 -10.34 25.64
C ARG A 359 -17.61 -10.50 24.14
N ILE A 360 -16.46 -11.04 23.74
CA ILE A 360 -16.10 -11.44 22.38
C ILE A 360 -16.01 -12.98 22.39
N PRO A 361 -16.90 -13.70 21.71
CA PRO A 361 -16.86 -15.16 21.67
C PRO A 361 -15.67 -15.67 20.86
N ALA A 362 -15.21 -16.88 21.17
CA ALA A 362 -14.28 -17.64 20.34
C ALA A 362 -14.81 -17.74 18.90
N GLY A 363 -13.94 -17.59 17.91
CA GLY A 363 -14.30 -17.61 16.49
C GLY A 363 -14.96 -16.33 15.96
N ALA A 364 -15.21 -15.33 16.82
CA ALA A 364 -15.80 -14.06 16.38
C ALA A 364 -14.80 -13.20 15.62
N ASP A 365 -15.30 -12.54 14.56
CA ASP A 365 -14.53 -11.55 13.82
C ASP A 365 -14.47 -10.23 14.60
N VAL A 366 -13.26 -9.78 14.88
CA VAL A 366 -12.95 -8.46 15.47
C VAL A 366 -12.41 -7.57 14.38
N VAL A 367 -13.10 -6.47 14.14
CA VAL A 367 -12.81 -5.52 13.07
C VAL A 367 -12.27 -4.23 13.66
N TRP A 368 -11.29 -3.63 13.03
CA TRP A 368 -10.84 -2.29 13.29
C TRP A 368 -10.63 -1.53 11.99
N SER A 369 -10.76 -0.22 12.04
CA SER A 369 -10.71 0.63 10.86
C SER A 369 -9.67 1.74 11.06
N PRO A 370 -8.55 1.72 10.31
CA PRO A 370 -7.64 2.88 10.29
C PRO A 370 -8.37 4.17 9.91
N TYR A 371 -9.28 4.09 8.93
CA TYR A 371 -10.06 5.25 8.49
C TYR A 371 -10.90 5.86 9.62
N LEU A 372 -11.61 5.03 10.40
CA LEU A 372 -12.38 5.48 11.56
C LEU A 372 -11.50 6.21 12.58
N HIS A 373 -10.38 5.59 12.98
CA HIS A 373 -9.47 6.18 13.96
C HIS A 373 -8.83 7.48 13.47
N GLN A 374 -8.44 7.52 12.20
CA GLN A 374 -7.77 8.66 11.56
C GLN A 374 -8.72 9.83 11.23
N HIS A 375 -10.04 9.62 11.35
CA HIS A 375 -11.09 10.64 11.25
C HIS A 375 -11.77 10.93 12.59
N ASP A 376 -11.20 10.48 13.69
CA ASP A 376 -11.72 10.80 14.99
C ASP A 376 -11.30 12.23 15.42
N PRO A 377 -12.26 13.18 15.59
CA PRO A 377 -11.93 14.55 15.94
C PRO A 377 -11.27 14.68 17.33
N ALA A 378 -11.43 13.70 18.22
CA ALA A 378 -10.74 13.67 19.50
C ALA A 378 -9.21 13.54 19.36
N HIS A 379 -8.75 12.92 18.27
CA HIS A 379 -7.33 12.70 17.99
C HIS A 379 -6.82 13.54 16.81
N PHE A 380 -7.69 13.89 15.88
CA PHE A 380 -7.41 14.67 14.69
C PHE A 380 -8.44 15.79 14.52
N PRO A 381 -8.28 16.90 15.27
CA PRO A 381 -9.15 18.07 15.09
C PRO A 381 -9.17 18.49 13.60
N ASP A 382 -10.34 18.91 13.11
CA ASP A 382 -10.56 19.23 11.70
C ASP A 382 -10.09 18.09 10.76
N ALA A 383 -10.57 16.87 11.04
CA ALA A 383 -10.13 15.65 10.35
C ALA A 383 -10.34 15.72 8.82
N ASP A 384 -11.27 16.51 8.32
CA ASP A 384 -11.52 16.70 6.89
C ASP A 384 -10.53 17.68 6.22
N ALA A 385 -9.84 18.52 7.01
CA ALA A 385 -8.80 19.40 6.49
C ALA A 385 -7.54 18.60 6.10
N PHE A 386 -6.87 19.04 5.03
CA PHE A 386 -5.55 18.52 4.64
C PHE A 386 -4.47 19.43 5.22
N ASP A 387 -3.89 19.02 6.34
CA ASP A 387 -2.94 19.82 7.13
C ASP A 387 -1.66 19.03 7.42
N PRO A 388 -0.62 19.13 6.58
CA PRO A 388 0.66 18.47 6.81
C PRO A 388 1.38 18.91 8.10
N ASP A 389 1.08 20.10 8.62
CA ASP A 389 1.71 20.59 9.84
C ASP A 389 1.13 19.92 11.10
N ARG A 390 0.07 19.16 10.97
CA ARG A 390 -0.41 18.23 12.00
C ARG A 390 0.70 17.27 12.48
N TRP A 391 1.63 16.94 11.61
CA TRP A 391 2.72 15.98 11.87
C TRP A 391 4.00 16.61 12.39
N THR A 392 3.94 17.88 12.82
CA THR A 392 5.06 18.46 13.58
C THR A 392 5.11 17.85 14.99
N PRO A 393 6.29 17.79 15.64
CA PRO A 393 6.43 17.21 16.98
C PRO A 393 5.46 17.79 18.01
N GLN A 394 5.07 19.07 17.85
CA GLN A 394 4.19 19.79 18.77
C GLN A 394 2.70 19.45 18.57
N ARG A 395 2.30 19.00 17.36
CA ARG A 395 0.90 18.79 17.01
C ARG A 395 0.54 17.33 16.73
N ALA A 396 1.53 16.46 16.57
CA ALA A 396 1.30 15.05 16.28
C ALA A 396 0.46 14.40 17.40
N PRO A 397 -0.50 13.53 17.05
CA PRO A 397 -1.36 12.88 18.04
C PRO A 397 -0.55 12.07 19.05
N ALA A 398 -0.75 12.33 20.34
CA ALA A 398 -0.06 11.62 21.40
C ALA A 398 -0.60 10.20 21.64
N THR A 399 -1.86 9.95 21.27
CA THR A 399 -2.52 8.66 21.52
C THR A 399 -1.97 7.59 20.59
N ARG A 400 -1.28 6.61 21.16
CA ARG A 400 -0.85 5.43 20.40
C ARG A 400 -2.07 4.64 19.92
N GLY A 401 -2.06 4.27 18.64
CA GLY A 401 -3.17 3.55 18.00
C GLY A 401 -4.18 4.47 17.29
N SER A 402 -4.04 5.80 17.34
CA SER A 402 -4.87 6.71 16.54
C SER A 402 -4.43 6.76 15.07
N PHE A 403 -3.15 6.57 14.77
CA PHE A 403 -2.62 6.45 13.41
C PHE A 403 -2.11 5.03 13.17
N LEU A 404 -2.88 4.23 12.43
CA LEU A 404 -2.64 2.80 12.21
C LEU A 404 -2.50 2.46 10.71
N ALA A 405 -1.96 3.39 9.93
CA ALA A 405 -1.81 3.23 8.48
C ALA A 405 -1.06 1.95 8.06
N PHE A 406 -0.07 1.55 8.85
CA PHE A 406 0.73 0.35 8.63
C PHE A 406 0.41 -0.79 9.62
N GLY A 407 -0.68 -0.65 10.37
CA GLY A 407 -1.00 -1.56 11.47
C GLY A 407 -0.04 -1.46 12.65
N ASP A 408 -0.10 -2.43 13.57
CA ASP A 408 0.77 -2.51 14.75
C ASP A 408 1.04 -3.97 15.15
N GLY A 409 1.99 -4.17 16.08
CA GLY A 409 2.35 -5.47 16.64
C GLY A 409 3.01 -6.41 15.63
N ARG A 410 2.89 -7.71 15.89
CA ARG A 410 3.53 -8.76 15.09
C ARG A 410 3.10 -8.82 13.62
N ARG A 411 1.96 -8.20 13.29
CA ARG A 411 1.40 -8.10 11.94
C ARG A 411 1.54 -6.72 11.33
N LYS A 412 2.37 -5.85 11.91
CA LYS A 412 2.70 -4.56 11.32
C LYS A 412 3.23 -4.75 9.91
N CYS A 413 2.92 -3.84 8.99
CA CYS A 413 3.35 -3.91 7.60
C CYS A 413 4.86 -4.15 7.50
N ILE A 414 5.24 -5.20 6.78
CA ILE A 414 6.65 -5.52 6.54
C ILE A 414 7.30 -4.50 5.61
N GLY A 415 6.53 -3.97 4.65
CA GLY A 415 6.98 -3.04 3.63
C GLY A 415 6.95 -1.57 4.04
N GLU A 416 6.78 -1.21 5.32
CA GLU A 416 6.64 0.20 5.73
C GLU A 416 7.82 1.07 5.28
N ASN A 417 9.06 0.63 5.51
CA ASN A 417 10.24 1.40 5.09
C ASN A 417 10.33 1.53 3.57
N PHE A 418 9.99 0.45 2.86
CA PHE A 418 9.94 0.43 1.41
C PHE A 418 8.89 1.41 0.88
N ALA A 419 7.66 1.33 1.39
CA ALA A 419 6.57 2.22 0.98
C ALA A 419 6.92 3.70 1.19
N TRP A 420 7.58 4.03 2.30
CA TRP A 420 8.00 5.40 2.53
C TRP A 420 9.06 5.88 1.53
N ALA A 421 10.05 5.05 1.20
CA ALA A 421 11.05 5.39 0.20
C ALA A 421 10.41 5.55 -1.18
N GLU A 422 9.58 4.61 -1.59
CA GLU A 422 8.90 4.61 -2.87
C GLU A 422 7.97 5.83 -3.02
N LEU A 423 7.15 6.13 -2.02
CA LEU A 423 6.27 7.29 -1.99
C LEU A 423 7.05 8.60 -2.18
N GLN A 424 8.16 8.77 -1.45
CA GLN A 424 8.98 9.98 -1.54
C GLN A 424 9.71 10.08 -2.88
N ILE A 425 10.26 8.99 -3.41
CA ILE A 425 10.93 8.95 -4.73
C ILE A 425 9.95 9.34 -5.83
N ILE A 426 8.77 8.75 -5.86
CA ILE A 426 7.76 9.00 -6.90
C ILE A 426 7.25 10.43 -6.81
N LEU A 427 6.83 10.89 -5.62
CA LEU A 427 6.34 12.25 -5.42
C LEU A 427 7.37 13.30 -5.83
N ALA A 428 8.61 13.17 -5.35
CA ALA A 428 9.69 14.09 -5.69
C ALA A 428 10.00 14.10 -7.19
N THR A 429 10.00 12.92 -7.83
CA THR A 429 10.25 12.82 -9.28
C THR A 429 9.14 13.49 -10.09
N VAL A 430 7.87 13.28 -9.75
CA VAL A 430 6.73 13.93 -10.43
C VAL A 430 6.83 15.45 -10.31
N LEU A 431 7.04 15.96 -9.08
CA LEU A 431 7.12 17.41 -8.83
C LEU A 431 8.31 18.09 -9.52
N ARG A 432 9.43 17.39 -9.62
CA ARG A 432 10.64 17.93 -10.29
C ARG A 432 10.54 17.89 -11.83
N THR A 433 9.90 16.86 -12.37
CA THR A 433 9.72 16.71 -13.82
C THR A 433 8.65 17.66 -14.34
N TRP A 434 7.57 17.84 -13.60
CA TRP A 434 6.41 18.60 -14.01
C TRP A 434 6.24 19.86 -13.14
N PRO A 435 6.60 21.04 -13.66
CA PRO A 435 6.55 22.29 -12.88
C PRO A 435 5.13 22.71 -12.52
N ARG A 436 4.13 22.23 -13.26
CA ARG A 436 2.72 22.54 -13.02
C ARG A 436 1.85 21.37 -13.45
N PHE A 437 0.78 21.11 -12.70
CA PHE A 437 -0.31 20.23 -13.11
C PHE A 437 -1.64 20.76 -12.59
N THR A 438 -2.71 20.42 -13.28
CA THR A 438 -4.06 20.94 -13.00
C THR A 438 -5.08 19.80 -13.00
N LEU A 439 -6.11 19.92 -12.16
CA LEU A 439 -7.22 18.98 -12.14
C LEU A 439 -8.05 19.13 -13.43
N ALA A 440 -8.19 18.02 -14.16
CA ALA A 440 -8.96 17.95 -15.41
C ALA A 440 -10.30 17.20 -15.27
N SER A 441 -10.53 16.54 -14.14
CA SER A 441 -11.80 15.89 -13.79
C SER A 441 -12.62 16.73 -12.80
N ARG A 442 -13.87 16.34 -12.53
CA ARG A 442 -14.54 16.78 -11.31
C ARG A 442 -13.74 16.35 -10.08
N PRO A 443 -13.94 17.01 -8.93
CA PRO A 443 -13.34 16.54 -7.69
C PRO A 443 -13.68 15.06 -7.42
N PRO A 444 -12.68 14.20 -7.20
CA PRO A 444 -12.89 12.78 -6.97
C PRO A 444 -13.58 12.52 -5.63
N ARG A 445 -14.32 11.43 -5.55
CA ARG A 445 -14.91 10.92 -4.31
C ARG A 445 -14.18 9.68 -3.85
N PRO A 446 -13.96 9.50 -2.52
CA PRO A 446 -13.38 8.29 -1.98
C PRO A 446 -14.30 7.08 -2.21
N GLN A 447 -13.78 6.04 -2.82
CA GLN A 447 -14.43 4.74 -2.97
C GLN A 447 -13.68 3.70 -2.15
N ALA A 448 -14.30 3.21 -1.07
CA ALA A 448 -13.74 2.09 -0.30
C ALA A 448 -14.09 0.77 -0.98
N VAL A 449 -13.09 0.14 -1.55
CA VAL A 449 -13.17 -1.17 -2.17
C VAL A 449 -12.17 -2.08 -1.43
N VAL A 450 -11.03 -2.44 -2.01
CA VAL A 450 -9.88 -3.00 -1.27
C VAL A 450 -9.16 -1.86 -0.57
N THR A 451 -8.92 -0.79 -1.30
CA THR A 451 -8.37 0.47 -0.81
C THR A 451 -9.39 1.61 -0.93
N VAL A 452 -9.12 2.74 -0.30
CA VAL A 452 -9.91 3.98 -0.46
C VAL A 452 -9.37 4.74 -1.66
N LYS A 453 -9.78 4.34 -2.85
CA LYS A 453 -9.31 4.94 -4.10
C LYS A 453 -10.19 6.10 -4.57
N PRO A 454 -9.67 7.02 -5.42
CA PRO A 454 -10.50 8.01 -6.10
C PRO A 454 -11.39 7.33 -7.16
N ASP A 455 -12.64 7.78 -7.27
CA ASP A 455 -13.60 7.26 -8.27
C ASP A 455 -13.29 7.74 -9.70
N ASN A 456 -12.65 8.90 -9.82
CA ASN A 456 -12.22 9.50 -11.07
C ASN A 456 -11.20 10.61 -10.74
N LEU A 457 -9.95 10.42 -11.10
CA LEU A 457 -8.92 11.44 -10.91
C LEU A 457 -8.08 11.60 -12.17
N THR A 458 -8.33 12.70 -12.87
CA THR A 458 -7.60 13.05 -14.08
C THR A 458 -6.86 14.37 -13.86
N LEU A 459 -5.54 14.36 -14.11
CA LEU A 459 -4.71 15.56 -14.10
C LEU A 459 -4.11 15.81 -15.49
N THR A 460 -3.84 17.09 -15.78
CA THR A 460 -3.06 17.51 -16.93
C THR A 460 -1.74 18.08 -16.45
N PHE A 461 -0.64 17.53 -16.95
CA PHE A 461 0.72 17.95 -16.63
C PHE A 461 1.24 18.91 -17.72
N HIS A 462 1.85 20.03 -17.30
CA HIS A 462 2.28 21.11 -18.20
C HIS A 462 3.81 21.22 -18.17
N ALA A 463 4.43 21.24 -19.34
CA ALA A 463 5.86 21.51 -19.48
C ALA A 463 6.18 22.99 -19.12
N ARG A 464 7.43 23.26 -18.81
CA ARG A 464 7.93 24.64 -18.68
C ARG A 464 7.72 25.36 -20.02
N SER A 465 6.92 26.42 -20.02
CA SER A 465 6.82 27.25 -21.23
C SER A 465 8.15 27.95 -21.45
N GLU A 466 8.65 28.00 -22.70
CA GLU A 466 9.86 28.76 -23.07
C GLU A 466 9.72 30.28 -22.83
N ALA A 467 8.51 30.76 -22.60
CA ALA A 467 8.21 32.19 -22.35
C ALA A 467 8.67 32.71 -20.96
N ALA A 468 9.23 31.89 -20.09
CA ALA A 468 9.70 32.30 -18.76
C ALA A 468 11.22 32.33 -18.61
N ARG A 469 11.97 32.52 -19.68
CA ARG A 469 13.39 32.91 -19.57
C ARG A 469 13.44 34.43 -19.28
N PRO A 470 13.94 34.90 -18.11
CA PRO A 470 14.15 36.31 -17.88
C PRO A 470 15.18 36.83 -18.88
N GLY A 471 14.76 37.81 -19.64
CA GLY A 471 15.52 38.78 -20.37
C GLY A 471 16.91 38.40 -20.90
N GLY A 472 16.98 37.95 -22.16
CA GLY A 472 18.16 38.19 -22.94
C GLY A 472 18.26 39.70 -23.22
N GLU A 473 19.24 40.36 -22.59
CA GLU A 473 19.63 41.72 -22.92
C GLU A 473 19.84 41.83 -24.45
N ARG A 474 19.02 42.65 -25.07
CA ARG A 474 19.31 43.11 -26.42
C ARG A 474 20.55 44.02 -26.31
N GLN A 475 21.73 43.50 -26.61
CA GLN A 475 22.86 44.31 -26.98
C GLN A 475 22.47 45.08 -28.24
N ALA A 476 22.15 46.36 -28.08
CA ALA A 476 22.10 47.34 -29.17
C ALA A 476 23.51 47.51 -29.68
N ALA A 477 23.82 46.97 -30.85
CA ALA A 477 24.97 47.36 -31.62
C ALA A 477 24.76 48.81 -32.12
N ALA A 478 25.45 49.73 -31.49
CA ALA A 478 25.69 51.01 -32.05
C ALA A 478 26.91 50.85 -32.96
N GLY A 479 26.76 51.20 -34.24
CA GLY A 479 27.75 51.39 -35.26
C GLY A 479 27.19 52.37 -36.27
#